data_dc8c52c7870b05fb3879d816c7b51383
#
_entry.id   dc8c52c7870b05fb3879d816c7b51383
#
_cell.length_a   1.000
_cell.length_b   1.000
_cell.length_c   1.000
_cell.angle_alpha   90.00
_cell.angle_beta   90.00
_cell.angle_gamma   90.00
#
_symmetry.space_group_name_H-M   'P 1'
#
loop_
_entity.id
_entity.type
_entity.pdbx_description
1 polymer ?
#
loop_
_entity_poly.entity_id
_entity_poly.type
_entity_poly.pdbx_seq_one_letter_code
_entity_poly.pdbx_strand_id
1 'polypeptide(L)'
;MSILTAADPRVVQLKELLAGSKRIAIVGHYNPDGDAIGSTLGLALVLKAAGHTVQVVMPNPAGAFLSRLTGYSEIVCFTERPAAALDAIKKCDVLFCLDFNRSKRTGGLEEVVAAAPVRVLIDHHQDPEKFSPVMFSDTSACSTCQMVYDIVNALGLSELITQDVATCLYTGLVTDTGSFRFRSTTAHTMKVGAALIEKGVDIEAVHSSISDDNTEDRLRLLGLTLSERMQVLPEYST
;
A
#
# COMPACT_ATOMS: atom_id res chain seq x y z
N MET A 1 -5.65 19.58 4.04
CA MET A 1 -4.45 18.73 4.18
C MET A 1 -3.23 19.61 4.39
N SER A 2 -2.53 19.54 5.51
CA SER A 2 -1.24 20.22 5.66
C SER A 2 -0.21 19.39 4.89
N ILE A 3 0.56 20.02 4.01
CA ILE A 3 1.64 19.34 3.27
C ILE A 3 2.64 18.83 4.31
N LEU A 4 2.94 17.53 4.28
CA LEU A 4 3.96 16.93 5.14
C LEU A 4 5.32 17.54 4.80
N THR A 5 6.05 18.01 5.82
CA THR A 5 7.34 18.68 5.61
C THR A 5 8.46 17.94 6.32
N ALA A 6 9.70 18.19 5.93
CA ALA A 6 10.88 17.62 6.59
C ALA A 6 11.02 18.04 8.08
N ALA A 7 10.34 19.11 8.50
CA ALA A 7 10.32 19.59 9.88
C ALA A 7 9.20 18.96 10.74
N ASP A 8 8.32 18.15 10.15
CA ASP A 8 7.30 17.42 10.94
C ASP A 8 8.01 16.50 11.94
N PRO A 9 7.65 16.56 13.24
CA PRO A 9 8.31 15.76 14.28
C PRO A 9 8.29 14.24 13.96
N ARG A 10 7.25 13.74 13.31
CA ARG A 10 7.13 12.32 12.90
C ARG A 10 8.14 11.99 11.82
N VAL A 11 8.38 12.91 10.88
CA VAL A 11 9.40 12.74 9.81
C VAL A 11 10.80 12.78 10.41
N VAL A 12 11.06 13.69 11.36
CA VAL A 12 12.35 13.73 12.09
C VAL A 12 12.59 12.43 12.83
N GLN A 13 11.61 11.94 13.58
CA GLN A 13 11.70 10.67 14.30
C GLN A 13 11.90 9.48 13.33
N LEU A 14 11.20 9.48 12.19
CA LEU A 14 11.38 8.44 11.17
C LEU A 14 12.79 8.46 10.57
N LYS A 15 13.37 9.64 10.32
CA LYS A 15 14.78 9.77 9.87
C LYS A 15 15.75 9.16 10.88
N GLU A 16 15.53 9.39 12.18
CA GLU A 16 16.36 8.80 13.23
C GLU A 16 16.26 7.27 13.26
N LEU A 17 15.04 6.73 13.13
CA LEU A 17 14.81 5.28 13.06
C LEU A 17 15.49 4.63 11.85
N LEU A 18 15.56 5.36 10.73
CA LEU A 18 16.20 4.91 9.49
C LEU A 18 17.70 5.24 9.42
N ALA A 19 18.30 5.77 10.46
CA ALA A 19 19.74 6.07 10.45
C ALA A 19 20.58 4.78 10.37
N GLY A 20 21.52 4.75 9.42
CA GLY A 20 22.33 3.56 9.10
C GLY A 20 21.54 2.43 8.44
N SER A 21 22.20 1.32 8.12
CA SER A 21 21.53 0.17 7.51
C SER A 21 20.67 -0.57 8.53
N LYS A 22 19.42 -0.86 8.19
CA LYS A 22 18.43 -1.56 9.03
C LYS A 22 17.88 -2.79 8.31
N ARG A 23 17.45 -3.77 9.10
CA ARG A 23 16.57 -4.84 8.64
C ARG A 23 15.13 -4.37 8.86
N ILE A 24 14.40 -4.22 7.79
CA ILE A 24 13.05 -3.68 7.79
C ILE A 24 12.08 -4.77 7.32
N ALA A 25 11.00 -4.97 8.06
CA ALA A 25 9.85 -5.69 7.57
C ALA A 25 8.72 -4.69 7.26
N ILE A 26 7.96 -4.95 6.20
CA ILE A 26 6.78 -4.16 5.82
C ILE A 26 5.60 -5.12 5.72
N VAL A 27 4.52 -4.82 6.45
CA VAL A 27 3.31 -5.65 6.49
C VAL A 27 2.11 -4.85 6.02
N GLY A 28 1.30 -5.44 5.14
CA GLY A 28 -0.03 -4.96 4.75
C GLY A 28 -1.16 -5.75 5.43
N HIS A 29 -2.42 -5.43 5.08
CA HIS A 29 -3.59 -6.10 5.63
C HIS A 29 -3.91 -7.46 4.98
N TYR A 30 -4.80 -8.24 5.64
CA TYR A 30 -5.38 -9.47 5.09
C TYR A 30 -6.28 -9.16 3.89
N ASN A 31 -6.25 -9.99 2.85
CA ASN A 31 -6.84 -9.75 1.53
C ASN A 31 -6.33 -8.44 0.92
N PRO A 32 -5.01 -8.35 0.66
CA PRO A 32 -4.39 -7.12 0.20
C PRO A 32 -4.90 -6.73 -1.19
N ASP A 33 -5.26 -5.46 -1.31
CA ASP A 33 -5.68 -4.81 -2.56
C ASP A 33 -4.53 -4.07 -3.25
N GLY A 34 -4.87 -3.21 -4.21
CA GLY A 34 -3.87 -2.45 -4.96
C GLY A 34 -3.13 -1.41 -4.11
N ASP A 35 -3.78 -0.83 -3.10
CA ASP A 35 -3.14 0.16 -2.22
C ASP A 35 -2.20 -0.52 -1.21
N ALA A 36 -2.64 -1.64 -0.62
CA ALA A 36 -1.78 -2.42 0.27
C ALA A 36 -0.50 -2.92 -0.43
N ILE A 37 -0.64 -3.49 -1.64
CA ILE A 37 0.51 -3.99 -2.39
C ILE A 37 1.35 -2.85 -2.96
N GLY A 38 0.72 -1.83 -3.55
CA GLY A 38 1.40 -0.68 -4.13
C GLY A 38 2.22 0.10 -3.11
N SER A 39 1.63 0.40 -1.94
CA SER A 39 2.32 1.14 -0.87
C SER A 39 3.48 0.35 -0.27
N THR A 40 3.28 -0.95 0.00
CA THR A 40 4.32 -1.79 0.60
C THR A 40 5.49 -2.04 -0.35
N LEU A 41 5.22 -2.34 -1.62
CA LEU A 41 6.28 -2.52 -2.63
C LEU A 41 6.98 -1.20 -2.95
N GLY A 42 6.22 -0.11 -3.16
CA GLY A 42 6.79 1.20 -3.43
C GLY A 42 7.74 1.66 -2.33
N LEU A 43 7.32 1.54 -1.06
CA LEU A 43 8.17 1.87 0.08
C LEU A 43 9.38 0.92 0.19
N ALA A 44 9.18 -0.39 -0.05
CA ALA A 44 10.26 -1.37 -0.01
C ALA A 44 11.37 -1.06 -1.02
N LEU A 45 11.02 -0.70 -2.25
CA LEU A 45 11.97 -0.34 -3.30
C LEU A 45 12.77 0.91 -2.91
N VAL A 46 12.12 1.95 -2.39
CA VAL A 46 12.80 3.16 -1.89
C VAL A 46 13.77 2.83 -0.77
N LEU A 47 13.34 2.07 0.24
CA LEU A 47 14.17 1.75 1.40
C LEU A 47 15.33 0.81 1.04
N LYS A 48 15.14 -0.13 0.09
CA LYS A 48 16.25 -0.92 -0.48
C LYS A 48 17.28 -0.04 -1.18
N ALA A 49 16.81 0.91 -2.00
CA ALA A 49 17.69 1.87 -2.68
C ALA A 49 18.43 2.81 -1.70
N ALA A 50 17.82 3.09 -0.54
CA ALA A 50 18.46 3.84 0.55
C ALA A 50 19.46 3.01 1.38
N GLY A 51 19.69 1.73 1.06
CA GLY A 51 20.71 0.88 1.68
C GLY A 51 20.23 0.01 2.85
N HIS A 52 18.90 -0.19 2.99
CA HIS A 52 18.34 -1.10 3.98
C HIS A 52 18.10 -2.50 3.40
N THR A 53 18.05 -3.51 4.29
CA THR A 53 17.56 -4.85 3.93
C THR A 53 16.06 -4.90 4.21
N VAL A 54 15.22 -5.11 3.18
CA VAL A 54 13.77 -4.99 3.31
C VAL A 54 13.06 -6.27 2.87
N GLN A 55 12.13 -6.74 3.70
CA GLN A 55 11.23 -7.84 3.38
C GLN A 55 9.77 -7.40 3.49
N VAL A 56 9.03 -7.52 2.39
CA VAL A 56 7.56 -7.35 2.42
C VAL A 56 6.93 -8.69 2.83
N VAL A 57 6.02 -8.61 3.79
CA VAL A 57 5.26 -9.76 4.31
C VAL A 57 3.77 -9.46 4.16
N MET A 58 3.03 -10.38 3.54
CA MET A 58 1.57 -10.30 3.44
C MET A 58 0.91 -11.45 4.18
N PRO A 59 -0.26 -11.24 4.80
CA PRO A 59 -0.99 -12.32 5.46
C PRO A 59 -1.38 -13.44 4.49
N ASN A 60 -1.78 -13.11 3.29
CA ASN A 60 -2.20 -14.03 2.21
C ASN A 60 -1.88 -13.43 0.83
N PRO A 61 -1.94 -14.23 -0.26
CA PRO A 61 -1.71 -13.74 -1.61
C PRO A 61 -2.70 -12.65 -2.02
N ALA A 62 -2.21 -11.71 -2.83
CA ALA A 62 -3.02 -10.68 -3.47
C ALA A 62 -3.60 -11.15 -4.82
N GLY A 63 -4.46 -10.32 -5.41
CA GLY A 63 -5.01 -10.58 -6.74
C GLY A 63 -3.94 -10.69 -7.81
N ALA A 64 -4.13 -11.60 -8.77
CA ALA A 64 -3.15 -11.90 -9.83
C ALA A 64 -2.78 -10.68 -10.69
N PHE A 65 -3.68 -9.71 -10.82
CA PHE A 65 -3.43 -8.47 -11.58
C PHE A 65 -2.27 -7.62 -11.02
N LEU A 66 -1.92 -7.80 -9.74
CA LEU A 66 -0.81 -7.11 -9.07
C LEU A 66 0.56 -7.81 -9.27
N SER A 67 0.57 -9.03 -9.83
CA SER A 67 1.79 -9.84 -9.97
C SER A 67 2.85 -9.22 -10.89
N ARG A 68 2.47 -8.25 -11.72
CA ARG A 68 3.37 -7.52 -12.62
C ARG A 68 4.19 -6.43 -11.93
N LEU A 69 3.84 -6.07 -10.69
CA LEU A 69 4.56 -5.04 -9.95
C LEU A 69 5.95 -5.53 -9.53
N THR A 70 6.95 -4.66 -9.70
CA THR A 70 8.33 -4.95 -9.32
C THR A 70 8.43 -5.30 -7.84
N GLY A 71 9.06 -6.43 -7.53
CA GLY A 71 9.20 -6.96 -6.17
C GLY A 71 8.04 -7.84 -5.70
N TYR A 72 6.96 -8.01 -6.48
CA TYR A 72 5.81 -8.84 -6.08
C TYR A 72 6.22 -10.30 -5.78
N SER A 73 7.06 -10.91 -6.61
CA SER A 73 7.55 -12.28 -6.44
C SER A 73 8.42 -12.48 -5.19
N GLU A 74 8.94 -11.39 -4.60
CA GLU A 74 9.74 -11.41 -3.38
C GLU A 74 8.88 -11.34 -2.11
N ILE A 75 7.58 -11.08 -2.23
CA ILE A 75 6.65 -11.03 -1.09
C ILE A 75 6.62 -12.38 -0.39
N VAL A 76 6.75 -12.37 0.93
CA VAL A 76 6.57 -13.54 1.78
C VAL A 76 5.13 -13.60 2.26
N CYS A 77 4.32 -14.52 1.72
CA CYS A 77 2.94 -14.75 2.16
C CYS A 77 2.93 -15.67 3.39
N PHE A 78 2.29 -15.22 4.47
CA PHE A 78 2.21 -16.00 5.72
C PHE A 78 1.47 -17.31 5.54
N THR A 79 0.37 -17.33 4.79
CA THR A 79 -0.39 -18.58 4.53
C THR A 79 0.39 -19.64 3.75
N GLU A 80 1.42 -19.23 3.01
CA GLU A 80 2.25 -20.14 2.20
C GLU A 80 3.57 -20.48 2.89
N ARG A 81 4.19 -19.49 3.54
CA ARG A 81 5.51 -19.59 4.18
C ARG A 81 5.48 -19.02 5.61
N PRO A 82 4.70 -19.60 6.55
CA PRO A 82 4.48 -19.00 7.86
C PRO A 82 5.77 -18.81 8.67
N ALA A 83 6.68 -19.76 8.64
CA ALA A 83 7.94 -19.65 9.38
C ALA A 83 8.81 -18.49 8.87
N ALA A 84 8.91 -18.29 7.57
CA ALA A 84 9.67 -17.20 6.96
C ALA A 84 9.02 -15.83 7.25
N ALA A 85 7.70 -15.74 7.21
CA ALA A 85 6.97 -14.51 7.52
C ALA A 85 7.19 -14.09 8.98
N LEU A 86 7.02 -15.03 9.91
CA LEU A 86 7.27 -14.78 11.34
C LEU A 86 8.72 -14.40 11.63
N ASP A 87 9.68 -15.06 10.99
CA ASP A 87 11.11 -14.80 11.15
C ASP A 87 11.48 -13.39 10.65
N ALA A 88 10.96 -12.99 9.50
CA ALA A 88 11.18 -11.65 8.95
C ALA A 88 10.71 -10.54 9.91
N ILE A 89 9.52 -10.69 10.51
CA ILE A 89 8.98 -9.71 11.45
C ILE A 89 9.72 -9.73 12.78
N LYS A 90 10.02 -10.92 13.33
CA LYS A 90 10.73 -11.05 14.61
C LYS A 90 12.17 -10.51 14.57
N LYS A 91 12.82 -10.58 13.43
CA LYS A 91 14.23 -10.17 13.26
C LYS A 91 14.40 -8.74 12.73
N CYS A 92 13.31 -8.04 12.40
CA CYS A 92 13.44 -6.69 11.90
C CYS A 92 13.82 -5.70 13.01
N ASP A 93 14.55 -4.67 12.62
CA ASP A 93 14.89 -3.55 13.49
C ASP A 93 13.74 -2.54 13.52
N VAL A 94 12.98 -2.43 12.40
CA VAL A 94 11.80 -1.57 12.23
C VAL A 94 10.73 -2.32 11.45
N LEU A 95 9.51 -2.34 11.97
CA LEU A 95 8.32 -2.85 11.30
C LEU A 95 7.48 -1.70 10.76
N PHE A 96 7.28 -1.64 9.45
CA PHE A 96 6.27 -0.77 8.85
C PHE A 96 4.95 -1.49 8.73
N CYS A 97 3.89 -0.83 9.17
CA CYS A 97 2.51 -1.27 9.13
C CYS A 97 1.76 -0.36 8.14
N LEU A 98 1.42 -0.86 6.96
CA LEU A 98 0.85 -0.07 5.89
C LEU A 98 -0.57 -0.50 5.57
N ASP A 99 -1.43 0.50 5.38
CA ASP A 99 -2.77 0.34 4.86
C ASP A 99 -3.72 -0.46 5.77
N PHE A 100 -3.52 -0.31 7.07
CA PHE A 100 -4.48 -0.84 8.05
C PHE A 100 -4.47 -0.03 9.35
N ASN A 101 -5.65 0.18 9.90
CA ASN A 101 -5.88 0.98 11.10
C ASN A 101 -5.77 0.19 12.42
N ARG A 102 -5.75 -1.15 12.37
CA ARG A 102 -5.75 -2.04 13.55
C ARG A 102 -4.92 -3.29 13.28
N SER A 103 -4.14 -3.75 14.27
CA SER A 103 -3.31 -4.96 14.15
C SER A 103 -4.12 -6.20 13.75
N LYS A 104 -5.38 -6.31 14.18
CA LYS A 104 -6.30 -7.40 13.83
C LYS A 104 -6.50 -7.58 12.31
N ARG A 105 -6.33 -6.50 11.52
CA ARG A 105 -6.43 -6.59 10.05
C ARG A 105 -5.30 -7.39 9.39
N THR A 106 -4.27 -7.75 10.12
CA THR A 106 -3.17 -8.62 9.63
C THR A 106 -3.45 -10.11 9.80
N GLY A 107 -4.64 -10.49 10.29
CA GLY A 107 -5.04 -11.90 10.44
C GLY A 107 -4.08 -12.69 11.31
N GLY A 108 -3.54 -13.81 10.80
CA GLY A 108 -2.61 -14.67 11.54
C GLY A 108 -1.27 -14.03 11.95
N LEU A 109 -0.98 -12.80 11.50
CA LEU A 109 0.21 -12.04 11.89
C LEU A 109 -0.04 -11.10 13.07
N GLU A 110 -1.28 -10.97 13.58
CA GLU A 110 -1.66 -9.98 14.59
C GLU A 110 -0.71 -9.97 15.81
N GLU A 111 -0.47 -11.13 16.41
CA GLU A 111 0.35 -11.24 17.63
C GLU A 111 1.81 -10.79 17.39
N VAL A 112 2.43 -11.23 16.29
CA VAL A 112 3.82 -10.89 16.00
C VAL A 112 3.97 -9.42 15.60
N VAL A 113 3.00 -8.85 14.90
CA VAL A 113 2.93 -7.42 14.57
C VAL A 113 2.79 -6.58 15.85
N ALA A 114 1.88 -6.96 16.74
CA ALA A 114 1.68 -6.28 18.02
C ALA A 114 2.91 -6.35 18.93
N ALA A 115 3.67 -7.45 18.88
CA ALA A 115 4.87 -7.67 19.68
C ALA A 115 6.13 -7.02 19.12
N ALA A 116 6.13 -6.50 17.89
CA ALA A 116 7.32 -5.88 17.29
C ALA A 116 7.73 -4.61 18.07
N PRO A 117 9.03 -4.45 18.42
CA PRO A 117 9.46 -3.41 19.37
C PRO A 117 9.40 -2.00 18.78
N VAL A 118 9.67 -1.85 17.50
CA VAL A 118 9.63 -0.56 16.79
C VAL A 118 8.69 -0.67 15.60
N ARG A 119 7.58 0.05 15.68
CA ARG A 119 6.55 0.08 14.63
C ARG A 119 6.38 1.48 14.07
N VAL A 120 6.14 1.57 12.76
CA VAL A 120 5.75 2.78 12.04
C VAL A 120 4.45 2.48 11.30
N LEU A 121 3.39 3.23 11.60
CA LEU A 121 2.11 3.11 10.92
C LEU A 121 2.00 4.16 9.81
N ILE A 122 1.59 3.75 8.62
CA ILE A 122 1.18 4.64 7.52
C ILE A 122 -0.18 4.15 7.02
N ASP A 123 -1.23 4.92 7.25
CA ASP A 123 -2.61 4.46 7.03
C ASP A 123 -3.58 5.62 6.83
N HIS A 124 -4.55 5.45 5.93
CA HIS A 124 -5.59 6.44 5.65
C HIS A 124 -6.99 6.04 6.16
N HIS A 125 -7.12 4.89 6.78
CA HIS A 125 -8.41 4.40 7.30
C HIS A 125 -8.88 5.17 8.53
N GLN A 126 -10.20 5.16 8.76
CA GLN A 126 -10.84 5.77 9.93
C GLN A 126 -10.56 4.96 11.20
N ASP A 127 -10.71 5.60 12.36
CA ASP A 127 -10.60 4.97 13.69
C ASP A 127 -9.31 4.18 13.92
N PRO A 128 -8.11 4.79 13.74
CA PRO A 128 -6.84 4.10 13.93
C PRO A 128 -6.63 3.71 15.40
N GLU A 129 -6.20 2.48 15.60
CA GLU A 129 -5.74 2.00 16.90
C GLU A 129 -4.35 2.57 17.21
N LYS A 130 -4.14 3.00 18.47
CA LYS A 130 -2.83 3.54 18.90
C LYS A 130 -1.86 2.42 19.27
N PHE A 131 -1.38 1.67 18.29
CA PHE A 131 -0.45 0.55 18.50
C PHE A 131 0.99 0.82 18.04
N SER A 132 1.25 1.96 17.45
CA SER A 132 2.57 2.33 16.93
C SER A 132 3.07 3.64 17.57
N PRO A 133 4.36 3.75 17.93
CA PRO A 133 4.93 4.99 18.46
C PRO A 133 5.06 6.09 17.40
N VAL A 134 5.21 5.72 16.13
CA VAL A 134 5.25 6.66 14.99
C VAL A 134 4.06 6.37 14.10
N MET A 135 3.14 7.32 13.99
CA MET A 135 1.90 7.16 13.25
C MET A 135 1.72 8.29 12.24
N PHE A 136 1.70 7.92 10.96
CA PHE A 136 1.18 8.73 9.89
C PHE A 136 -0.22 8.20 9.57
N SER A 137 -1.24 8.79 10.17
CA SER A 137 -2.64 8.45 9.93
C SER A 137 -3.37 9.69 9.46
N ASP A 138 -3.93 9.65 8.26
CA ASP A 138 -4.64 10.78 7.65
C ASP A 138 -5.81 10.31 6.80
N THR A 139 -7.01 10.38 7.34
CA THR A 139 -8.27 9.99 6.67
C THR A 139 -8.66 10.91 5.51
N SER A 140 -7.96 12.04 5.32
CA SER A 140 -8.15 12.93 4.17
C SER A 140 -7.28 12.56 2.97
N ALA A 141 -6.30 11.68 3.14
CA ALA A 141 -5.55 11.10 2.04
C ALA A 141 -6.43 10.11 1.26
N CYS A 142 -6.26 10.08 -0.05
CA CYS A 142 -7.07 9.18 -0.87
C CYS A 142 -6.60 7.72 -0.80
N SER A 143 -5.36 7.50 -0.40
CA SER A 143 -4.73 6.18 -0.32
C SER A 143 -3.46 6.21 0.53
N THR A 144 -3.03 5.06 1.02
CA THR A 144 -1.73 4.87 1.67
C THR A 144 -0.57 5.10 0.69
N CYS A 145 -0.74 4.80 -0.60
CA CYS A 145 0.24 5.10 -1.64
C CYS A 145 0.51 6.60 -1.77
N GLN A 146 -0.52 7.45 -1.70
CA GLN A 146 -0.33 8.91 -1.66
C GLN A 146 0.50 9.31 -0.45
N MET A 147 0.20 8.75 0.73
CA MET A 147 0.93 9.05 1.96
C MET A 147 2.40 8.60 1.90
N VAL A 148 2.68 7.43 1.31
CA VAL A 148 4.05 6.96 1.08
C VAL A 148 4.81 7.93 0.18
N TYR A 149 4.20 8.40 -0.92
CA TYR A 149 4.80 9.41 -1.78
C TYR A 149 5.16 10.68 -1.00
N ASP A 150 4.24 11.20 -0.20
CA ASP A 150 4.44 12.41 0.60
C ASP A 150 5.56 12.23 1.65
N ILE A 151 5.59 11.07 2.32
CA ILE A 151 6.61 10.73 3.32
C ILE A 151 7.99 10.60 2.67
N VAL A 152 8.11 9.93 1.54
CA VAL A 152 9.38 9.79 0.80
C VAL A 152 9.93 11.15 0.40
N ASN A 153 9.07 12.06 -0.07
CA ASN A 153 9.48 13.44 -0.37
C ASN A 153 9.91 14.20 0.88
N ALA A 154 9.16 14.11 1.98
CA ALA A 154 9.49 14.77 3.26
C ALA A 154 10.80 14.23 3.88
N LEU A 155 11.12 12.95 3.66
CA LEU A 155 12.41 12.36 4.02
C LEU A 155 13.59 12.88 3.19
N GLY A 156 13.33 13.52 2.05
CA GLY A 156 14.35 13.98 1.09
C GLY A 156 14.86 12.84 0.19
N LEU A 157 14.03 11.83 -0.05
CA LEU A 157 14.36 10.64 -0.86
C LEU A 157 13.65 10.62 -2.22
N SER A 158 13.17 11.77 -2.71
CA SER A 158 12.42 11.91 -3.97
C SER A 158 13.18 11.35 -5.20
N GLU A 159 14.50 11.44 -5.18
CA GLU A 159 15.35 10.92 -6.27
C GLU A 159 15.35 9.38 -6.35
N LEU A 160 14.94 8.70 -5.27
CA LEU A 160 14.80 7.25 -5.24
C LEU A 160 13.43 6.78 -5.78
N ILE A 161 12.53 7.70 -6.12
CA ILE A 161 11.27 7.37 -6.81
C ILE A 161 11.58 7.10 -8.28
N THR A 162 11.94 5.85 -8.58
CA THR A 162 12.15 5.33 -9.93
C THR A 162 10.82 5.05 -10.63
N GLN A 163 10.84 4.67 -11.90
CA GLN A 163 9.65 4.22 -12.63
C GLN A 163 8.95 3.06 -11.92
N ASP A 164 9.70 2.09 -11.38
CA ASP A 164 9.14 0.94 -10.66
C ASP A 164 8.41 1.35 -9.38
N VAL A 165 9.03 2.23 -8.58
CA VAL A 165 8.40 2.80 -7.39
C VAL A 165 7.13 3.56 -7.77
N ALA A 166 7.22 4.41 -8.80
CA ALA A 166 6.09 5.19 -9.28
C ALA A 166 4.95 4.31 -9.78
N THR A 167 5.25 3.21 -10.48
CA THR A 167 4.24 2.25 -10.96
C THR A 167 3.52 1.58 -9.78
N CYS A 168 4.25 1.15 -8.73
CA CYS A 168 3.65 0.60 -7.53
C CYS A 168 2.71 1.61 -6.86
N LEU A 169 3.17 2.84 -6.61
CA LEU A 169 2.38 3.87 -5.95
C LEU A 169 1.18 4.32 -6.80
N TYR A 170 1.36 4.44 -8.11
CA TYR A 170 0.28 4.81 -9.02
C TYR A 170 -0.82 3.75 -9.07
N THR A 171 -0.45 2.46 -9.00
CA THR A 171 -1.42 1.34 -8.96
C THR A 171 -2.35 1.47 -7.76
N GLY A 172 -1.82 1.70 -6.54
CA GLY A 172 -2.64 1.91 -5.36
C GLY A 172 -3.49 3.18 -5.46
N LEU A 173 -2.92 4.26 -5.99
CA LEU A 173 -3.66 5.50 -6.21
C LEU A 173 -4.89 5.29 -7.11
N VAL A 174 -4.73 4.54 -8.21
CA VAL A 174 -5.80 4.23 -9.17
C VAL A 174 -6.87 3.33 -8.55
N THR A 175 -6.47 2.30 -7.81
CA THR A 175 -7.44 1.37 -7.20
C THR A 175 -8.30 2.07 -6.14
N ASP A 176 -7.70 2.84 -5.24
CA ASP A 176 -8.41 3.49 -4.12
C ASP A 176 -9.23 4.71 -4.51
N THR A 177 -8.90 5.32 -5.64
CA THR A 177 -9.67 6.44 -6.18
C THR A 177 -10.70 6.01 -7.23
N GLY A 178 -10.78 4.71 -7.53
CA GLY A 178 -11.60 4.20 -8.63
C GLY A 178 -11.25 4.87 -9.95
N SER A 179 -9.99 4.96 -10.28
CA SER A 179 -9.46 5.72 -11.44
C SER A 179 -9.78 7.21 -11.34
N PHE A 180 -9.54 7.80 -10.18
CA PHE A 180 -9.74 9.24 -9.88
C PHE A 180 -11.20 9.72 -9.91
N ARG A 181 -12.18 8.81 -9.79
CA ARG A 181 -13.61 9.13 -9.83
C ARG A 181 -14.25 9.31 -8.45
N PHE A 182 -13.63 8.77 -7.39
CA PHE A 182 -14.20 8.83 -6.05
C PHE A 182 -13.99 10.21 -5.40
N ARG A 183 -14.84 10.53 -4.40
CA ARG A 183 -14.79 11.80 -3.66
C ARG A 183 -13.49 12.02 -2.87
N SER A 184 -12.75 10.95 -2.60
CA SER A 184 -11.42 10.99 -1.99
C SER A 184 -10.36 11.62 -2.90
N THR A 185 -10.62 11.73 -4.22
CA THR A 185 -9.72 12.36 -5.18
C THR A 185 -9.69 13.87 -4.97
N THR A 186 -8.55 14.38 -4.55
CA THR A 186 -8.31 15.81 -4.31
C THR A 186 -7.37 16.41 -5.36
N ALA A 187 -7.22 17.74 -5.35
CA ALA A 187 -6.21 18.40 -6.20
C ALA A 187 -4.79 17.92 -5.86
N HIS A 188 -4.50 17.56 -4.59
CA HIS A 188 -3.21 16.98 -4.20
C HIS A 188 -3.04 15.58 -4.79
N THR A 189 -4.06 14.74 -4.72
CA THR A 189 -4.08 13.40 -5.37
C THR A 189 -3.72 13.49 -6.85
N MET A 190 -4.32 14.45 -7.58
CA MET A 190 -4.02 14.65 -9.00
C MET A 190 -2.58 15.12 -9.25
N LYS A 191 -2.02 15.95 -8.36
CA LYS A 191 -0.62 16.37 -8.43
C LYS A 191 0.34 15.21 -8.18
N VAL A 192 0.03 14.35 -7.20
CA VAL A 192 0.80 13.12 -6.93
C VAL A 192 0.72 12.20 -8.15
N GLY A 193 -0.47 11.97 -8.70
CA GLY A 193 -0.64 11.17 -9.92
C GLY A 193 0.20 11.72 -11.08
N ALA A 194 0.15 13.03 -11.33
CA ALA A 194 0.96 13.67 -12.38
C ALA A 194 2.47 13.47 -12.15
N ALA A 195 2.94 13.67 -10.92
CA ALA A 195 4.36 13.48 -10.58
C ALA A 195 4.83 12.04 -10.75
N LEU A 196 3.98 11.06 -10.46
CA LEU A 196 4.28 9.64 -10.69
C LEU A 196 4.33 9.33 -12.20
N ILE A 197 3.43 9.91 -13.00
CA ILE A 197 3.42 9.78 -14.46
C ILE A 197 4.72 10.37 -15.07
N GLU A 198 5.19 11.50 -14.56
CA GLU A 198 6.48 12.11 -14.98
C GLU A 198 7.68 11.19 -14.72
N LYS A 199 7.56 10.23 -13.77
CA LYS A 199 8.58 9.20 -13.53
C LYS A 199 8.53 8.03 -14.54
N GLY A 200 7.62 8.08 -15.52
CA GLY A 200 7.55 7.12 -16.62
C GLY A 200 6.56 5.96 -16.41
N VAL A 201 5.54 6.14 -15.56
CA VAL A 201 4.48 5.13 -15.41
C VAL A 201 3.77 4.88 -16.73
N ASP A 202 3.66 3.61 -17.12
CA ASP A 202 2.82 3.17 -18.22
C ASP A 202 1.36 3.09 -17.73
N ILE A 203 0.62 4.19 -17.96
CA ILE A 203 -0.76 4.33 -17.52
C ILE A 203 -1.66 3.25 -18.13
N GLU A 204 -1.49 2.98 -19.42
CA GLU A 204 -2.30 1.99 -20.14
C GLU A 204 -2.09 0.61 -19.53
N ALA A 205 -0.84 0.19 -19.31
CA ALA A 205 -0.53 -1.09 -18.70
C ALA A 205 -1.11 -1.24 -17.29
N VAL A 206 -1.06 -0.16 -16.46
CA VAL A 206 -1.65 -0.18 -15.11
C VAL A 206 -3.17 -0.31 -15.19
N HIS A 207 -3.85 0.51 -15.97
CA HIS A 207 -5.31 0.46 -16.07
C HIS A 207 -5.81 -0.86 -16.68
N SER A 208 -5.16 -1.36 -17.73
CA SER A 208 -5.49 -2.65 -18.33
C SER A 208 -5.37 -3.80 -17.33
N SER A 209 -4.30 -3.83 -16.52
CA SER A 209 -4.13 -4.87 -15.50
C SER A 209 -5.24 -4.88 -14.45
N ILE A 210 -5.78 -3.70 -14.10
CA ILE A 210 -6.82 -3.55 -13.08
C ILE A 210 -8.21 -3.86 -13.63
N SER A 211 -8.53 -3.37 -14.84
CA SER A 211 -9.89 -3.31 -15.37
C SER A 211 -10.18 -4.30 -16.48
N ASP A 212 -9.18 -4.63 -17.31
CA ASP A 212 -9.40 -5.33 -18.57
C ASP A 212 -8.93 -6.81 -18.52
N ASP A 213 -8.10 -7.17 -17.56
CA ASP A 213 -7.61 -8.54 -17.33
C ASP A 213 -8.71 -9.43 -16.70
N ASN A 214 -9.88 -9.49 -17.39
CA ASN A 214 -10.99 -10.31 -16.93
C ASN A 214 -10.85 -11.74 -17.45
N THR A 215 -10.82 -12.71 -16.54
CA THR A 215 -10.92 -14.12 -16.95
C THR A 215 -12.29 -14.42 -17.55
N GLU A 216 -12.36 -15.42 -18.44
CA GLU A 216 -13.63 -15.88 -19.02
C GLU A 216 -14.66 -16.22 -17.92
N ASP A 217 -14.22 -16.89 -16.85
CA ASP A 217 -15.09 -17.27 -15.73
C ASP A 217 -15.69 -16.04 -15.03
N ARG A 218 -14.89 -14.98 -14.84
CA ARG A 218 -15.36 -13.70 -14.26
C ARG A 218 -16.41 -13.04 -15.15
N LEU A 219 -16.17 -13.01 -16.47
CA LEU A 219 -17.11 -12.44 -17.42
C LEU A 219 -18.41 -13.27 -17.50
N ARG A 220 -18.31 -14.61 -17.47
CA ARG A 220 -19.47 -15.49 -17.41
C ARG A 220 -20.27 -15.30 -16.14
N LEU A 221 -19.62 -15.18 -14.97
CA LEU A 221 -20.27 -14.92 -13.70
C LEU A 221 -20.99 -13.55 -13.71
N LEU A 222 -20.32 -12.52 -14.23
CA LEU A 222 -20.93 -11.20 -14.39
C LEU A 222 -22.16 -11.26 -15.30
N GLY A 223 -22.05 -11.92 -16.46
CA GLY A 223 -23.16 -12.11 -17.40
C GLY A 223 -24.34 -12.83 -16.74
N LEU A 224 -24.10 -13.93 -16.02
CA LEU A 224 -25.15 -14.64 -15.27
C LEU A 224 -25.81 -13.76 -14.21
N THR A 225 -25.00 -12.98 -13.48
CA THR A 225 -25.51 -12.10 -12.42
C THR A 225 -26.43 -11.02 -13.00
N LEU A 226 -26.00 -10.38 -14.09
CA LEU A 226 -26.78 -9.31 -14.73
C LEU A 226 -28.03 -9.82 -15.42
N SER A 227 -27.98 -11.02 -16.07
CA SER A 227 -29.12 -11.55 -16.83
C SER A 227 -30.16 -12.25 -15.96
N GLU A 228 -29.73 -12.96 -14.90
CA GLU A 228 -30.61 -13.86 -14.17
C GLU A 228 -30.80 -13.48 -12.68
N ARG A 229 -29.91 -12.68 -12.10
CA ARG A 229 -29.93 -12.37 -10.67
C ARG A 229 -30.16 -10.90 -10.35
N MET A 230 -30.06 -10.02 -11.34
CA MET A 230 -30.31 -8.59 -11.15
C MET A 230 -31.80 -8.35 -10.87
N GLN A 231 -32.08 -7.62 -9.79
CA GLN A 231 -33.41 -7.11 -9.49
C GLN A 231 -33.39 -5.60 -9.58
N VAL A 232 -34.32 -5.05 -10.35
CA VAL A 232 -34.51 -3.59 -10.44
C VAL A 232 -35.56 -3.19 -9.40
N LEU A 233 -35.20 -2.24 -8.54
CA LEU A 233 -36.09 -1.68 -7.50
C LEU A 233 -36.43 -0.22 -7.89
N PRO A 234 -37.46 0.01 -8.71
CA PRO A 234 -37.77 1.35 -9.26
C PRO A 234 -38.01 2.39 -8.17
N GLU A 235 -38.56 1.99 -7.02
CA GLU A 235 -38.85 2.86 -5.88
C GLU A 235 -37.59 3.47 -5.23
N TYR A 236 -36.41 2.89 -5.45
CA TYR A 236 -35.12 3.39 -4.94
C TYR A 236 -34.22 3.97 -6.04
N SER A 237 -34.72 4.07 -7.28
CA SER A 237 -33.96 4.52 -8.46
C SER A 237 -32.67 3.69 -8.70
N THR A 238 -32.71 2.39 -8.35
CA THR A 238 -31.60 1.43 -8.49
C THR A 238 -32.06 0.17 -9.21
#